data_61a0941ae1af8f738221b80da33de099
#
_entry.id   61a0941ae1af8f738221b80da33de099
#
_cell.length_a   1.000
_cell.length_b   1.000
_cell.length_c   1.000
_cell.angle_alpha   90.00
_cell.angle_beta   90.00
_cell.angle_gamma   90.00
#
_symmetry.space_group_name_H-M   'P 1'
#
loop_
_entity.id
_entity.type
_entity.pdbx_description
1 polymer ?
#
loop_
_entity_poly.entity_id
_entity_poly.type
_entity_poly.pdbx_seq_one_letter_code
_entity_poly.pdbx_strand_id
1 'polypeptide(L)'
;MIRRAVGCVVVCGCLMAGASLQAHHSLAGVYDMKAEKEIAGTLTAIKFVNPHGSMTITVKNPDSTTTDWVFTTGSATSLADRGISKVGPNALKVGESLHAKFIPARNGSPLGFLKSITRADGTVMNISAGNPND
;
A
#
# COMPACT_ATOMS: atom_id res chain seq x y z
N MET A 1 -39.95 45.40 -11.47
CA MET A 1 -38.51 45.13 -11.67
C MET A 1 -37.91 44.05 -10.75
N ILE A 2 -38.71 43.31 -9.97
CA ILE A 2 -38.21 42.33 -8.97
C ILE A 2 -38.17 40.90 -9.51
N ARG A 3 -38.75 40.59 -10.66
CA ARG A 3 -38.86 39.23 -11.19
C ARG A 3 -37.64 38.69 -11.96
N ARG A 4 -36.67 39.55 -12.28
CA ARG A 4 -35.47 39.13 -13.05
C ARG A 4 -34.23 38.80 -12.21
N ALA A 5 -34.21 39.17 -10.93
CA ALA A 5 -33.08 38.94 -10.04
C ALA A 5 -33.09 37.56 -9.37
N VAL A 6 -34.27 36.90 -9.28
CA VAL A 6 -34.38 35.58 -8.59
C VAL A 6 -33.88 34.43 -9.47
N GLY A 7 -33.91 34.57 -10.79
CA GLY A 7 -33.47 33.52 -11.71
C GLY A 7 -31.95 33.30 -11.75
N CYS A 8 -31.14 34.33 -11.53
CA CYS A 8 -29.69 34.22 -11.58
C CYS A 8 -29.07 33.61 -10.31
N VAL A 9 -29.73 33.73 -9.16
CA VAL A 9 -29.20 33.19 -7.89
C VAL A 9 -29.38 31.67 -7.83
N VAL A 10 -30.43 31.14 -8.43
CA VAL A 10 -30.70 29.68 -8.45
C VAL A 10 -29.74 28.93 -9.40
N VAL A 11 -29.32 29.54 -10.51
CA VAL A 11 -28.39 28.93 -11.48
C VAL A 11 -26.96 28.90 -10.95
N CYS A 12 -26.51 29.91 -10.17
CA CYS A 12 -25.21 29.89 -9.54
C CYS A 12 -25.10 28.89 -8.37
N GLY A 13 -26.21 28.59 -7.68
CA GLY A 13 -26.21 27.62 -6.56
C GLY A 13 -26.05 26.17 -7.01
N CYS A 14 -26.47 25.82 -8.23
CA CYS A 14 -26.35 24.44 -8.74
C CYS A 14 -24.97 24.10 -9.32
N LEU A 15 -24.14 25.10 -9.58
CA LEU A 15 -22.76 24.87 -10.10
C LEU A 15 -21.73 24.63 -8.99
N MET A 16 -22.08 24.84 -7.72
CA MET A 16 -21.22 24.58 -6.57
C MET A 16 -21.45 23.21 -5.91
N ALA A 17 -22.39 22.41 -6.42
CA ALA A 17 -22.45 20.97 -6.12
C ALA A 17 -21.40 20.23 -6.96
N GLY A 18 -20.21 20.82 -7.03
CA GLY A 18 -19.05 20.24 -7.69
C GLY A 18 -18.64 18.99 -6.97
N ALA A 19 -18.77 17.89 -7.65
CA ALA A 19 -18.24 16.59 -7.35
C ALA A 19 -16.93 16.73 -6.56
N SER A 20 -16.93 16.27 -5.33
CA SER A 20 -15.72 15.78 -4.70
C SER A 20 -15.23 14.63 -5.59
N LEU A 21 -14.40 14.97 -6.56
CA LEU A 21 -13.55 14.00 -7.25
C LEU A 21 -12.63 13.44 -6.17
N GLN A 22 -13.13 12.50 -5.39
CA GLN A 22 -12.30 11.61 -4.65
C GLN A 22 -11.52 10.81 -5.69
N ALA A 23 -10.35 11.34 -6.04
CA ALA A 23 -9.30 10.58 -6.67
C ALA A 23 -8.78 9.55 -5.65
N HIS A 24 -9.64 8.61 -5.25
CA HIS A 24 -9.17 7.35 -4.75
C HIS A 24 -8.45 6.72 -5.94
N HIS A 25 -7.13 6.84 -5.95
CA HIS A 25 -6.32 5.99 -6.79
C HIS A 25 -6.65 4.56 -6.38
N SER A 26 -7.57 3.96 -7.12
CA SER A 26 -7.98 2.59 -6.89
C SER A 26 -6.72 1.73 -6.93
N LEU A 27 -6.41 1.03 -5.85
CA LEU A 27 -5.29 0.08 -5.82
C LEU A 27 -5.38 -0.88 -6.99
N ALA A 28 -6.61 -1.23 -7.44
CA ALA A 28 -6.87 -2.01 -8.64
C ALA A 28 -6.37 -1.35 -9.95
N GLY A 29 -6.16 -0.04 -9.99
CA GLY A 29 -5.54 0.65 -11.12
C GLY A 29 -4.04 0.38 -11.20
N VAL A 30 -3.38 0.20 -10.08
CA VAL A 30 -1.92 0.00 -9.97
C VAL A 30 -1.57 -1.49 -9.92
N TYR A 31 -2.32 -2.27 -9.15
CA TYR A 31 -2.01 -3.68 -8.84
C TYR A 31 -2.96 -4.63 -9.57
N ASP A 32 -2.44 -5.80 -9.97
CA ASP A 32 -3.24 -6.87 -10.54
C ASP A 32 -3.90 -7.69 -9.44
N MET A 33 -5.10 -7.27 -9.04
CA MET A 33 -5.86 -7.85 -7.93
C MET A 33 -6.18 -9.34 -8.08
N LYS A 34 -5.98 -9.92 -9.27
CA LYS A 34 -6.20 -11.34 -9.56
C LYS A 34 -4.92 -12.17 -9.49
N ALA A 35 -3.76 -11.51 -9.41
CA ALA A 35 -2.46 -12.16 -9.32
C ALA A 35 -1.92 -12.11 -7.89
N GLU A 36 -1.18 -13.13 -7.51
CA GLU A 36 -0.45 -13.20 -6.25
C GLU A 36 0.94 -13.76 -6.54
N LYS A 37 1.96 -13.18 -5.94
CA LYS A 37 3.35 -13.60 -6.08
C LYS A 37 4.03 -13.68 -4.72
N GLU A 38 5.11 -14.43 -4.69
CA GLU A 38 6.00 -14.56 -3.53
C GLU A 38 7.44 -14.28 -3.95
N ILE A 39 8.19 -13.65 -3.08
CA ILE A 39 9.64 -13.48 -3.21
C ILE A 39 10.31 -13.71 -1.87
N ALA A 40 11.58 -14.10 -1.92
CA ALA A 40 12.46 -14.14 -0.75
C ALA A 40 13.57 -13.11 -0.91
N GLY A 41 13.89 -12.39 0.15
CA GLY A 41 14.93 -11.37 0.12
C GLY A 41 15.22 -10.79 1.49
N THR A 42 16.00 -9.72 1.52
CA THR A 42 16.40 -9.01 2.74
C THR A 42 15.63 -7.72 2.88
N LEU A 43 15.06 -7.46 4.04
CA LEU A 43 14.43 -6.18 4.37
C LEU A 43 15.51 -5.09 4.42
N THR A 44 15.44 -4.12 3.52
CA THR A 44 16.43 -3.03 3.42
C THR A 44 15.88 -1.67 3.83
N ALA A 45 14.57 -1.48 3.77
CA ALA A 45 13.94 -0.27 4.27
C ALA A 45 12.50 -0.54 4.75
N ILE A 46 12.05 0.22 5.74
CA ILE A 46 10.67 0.23 6.20
C ILE A 46 10.26 1.63 6.64
N LYS A 47 9.09 2.08 6.18
CA LYS A 47 8.49 3.36 6.54
C LYS A 47 7.10 3.13 7.13
N PHE A 48 6.95 3.44 8.41
CA PHE A 48 5.66 3.44 9.10
C PHE A 48 5.09 4.86 9.04
N VAL A 49 4.22 5.11 8.08
CA VAL A 49 3.57 6.41 7.86
C VAL A 49 2.09 6.21 7.53
N ASN A 50 1.29 7.25 7.67
CA ASN A 50 -0.10 7.30 7.25
C ASN A 50 -0.22 8.12 5.96
N PRO A 51 -1.16 7.82 5.04
CA PRO A 51 -2.13 6.71 5.08
C PRO A 51 -1.55 5.35 4.72
N HIS A 52 -0.43 5.28 4.00
CA HIS A 52 0.20 4.04 3.56
C HIS A 52 1.69 4.07 3.84
N GLY A 53 2.16 3.04 4.55
CA GLY A 53 3.59 2.79 4.74
C GLY A 53 4.21 2.08 3.54
N SER A 54 5.50 1.79 3.63
CA SER A 54 6.21 1.00 2.63
C SER A 54 7.29 0.12 3.24
N MET A 55 7.56 -1.00 2.57
CA MET A 55 8.71 -1.88 2.83
C MET A 55 9.51 -2.04 1.54
N THR A 56 10.83 -2.09 1.65
CA THR A 56 11.71 -2.49 0.55
C THR A 56 12.40 -3.79 0.90
N ILE A 57 12.26 -4.77 0.02
CA ILE A 57 12.94 -6.07 0.12
C ILE A 57 13.86 -6.21 -1.08
N THR A 58 15.15 -6.32 -0.82
CA THR A 58 16.16 -6.52 -1.85
C THR A 58 16.30 -8.03 -2.12
N VAL A 59 16.08 -8.41 -3.36
CA VAL A 59 16.19 -9.78 -3.86
C VAL A 59 17.48 -9.94 -4.63
N LYS A 60 18.25 -10.99 -4.33
CA LYS A 60 19.44 -11.36 -5.11
C LYS A 60 19.02 -12.20 -6.30
N ASN A 61 19.33 -11.73 -7.51
CA ASN A 61 19.04 -12.41 -8.75
C ASN A 61 20.08 -13.53 -9.05
N PRO A 62 19.76 -14.50 -9.94
CA PRO A 62 20.68 -15.56 -10.31
C PRO A 62 22.00 -15.08 -10.94
N ASP A 63 21.98 -13.92 -11.61
CA ASP A 63 23.14 -13.28 -12.23
C ASP A 63 24.00 -12.46 -11.26
N SER A 64 23.74 -12.58 -9.94
CA SER A 64 24.39 -11.85 -8.86
C SER A 64 24.03 -10.34 -8.78
N THR A 65 23.17 -9.83 -9.62
CA THR A 65 22.56 -8.50 -9.46
C THR A 65 21.51 -8.53 -8.36
N THR A 66 21.02 -7.35 -7.98
CA THR A 66 19.93 -7.23 -7.00
C THR A 66 18.76 -6.44 -7.60
N THR A 67 17.56 -6.77 -7.12
CA THR A 67 16.33 -6.03 -7.44
C THR A 67 15.69 -5.57 -6.13
N ASP A 68 15.43 -4.28 -6.02
CA ASP A 68 14.70 -3.70 -4.90
C ASP A 68 13.20 -3.74 -5.20
N TRP A 69 12.50 -4.61 -4.49
CA TRP A 69 11.05 -4.66 -4.51
C TRP A 69 10.47 -3.71 -3.48
N VAL A 70 9.67 -2.74 -3.94
CA VAL A 70 9.00 -1.78 -3.07
C VAL A 70 7.54 -2.20 -2.87
N PHE A 71 7.14 -2.35 -1.62
CA PHE A 71 5.81 -2.77 -1.24
C PHE A 71 5.05 -1.65 -0.56
N THR A 72 3.83 -1.38 -1.03
CA THR A 72 2.85 -0.62 -0.28
C THR A 72 2.31 -1.48 0.85
N THR A 73 2.21 -0.91 2.04
CA THR A 73 1.64 -1.55 3.24
C THR A 73 0.39 -0.80 3.69
N GLY A 74 -0.26 -1.28 4.74
CA GLY A 74 -1.27 -0.52 5.47
C GLY A 74 -0.68 0.73 6.14
N SER A 75 -1.54 1.53 6.76
CA SER A 75 -1.13 2.68 7.57
C SER A 75 -0.28 2.26 8.78
N ALA A 76 0.49 3.19 9.34
CA ALA A 76 1.25 2.94 10.57
C ALA A 76 0.34 2.45 11.71
N THR A 77 -0.85 3.02 11.84
CA THR A 77 -1.85 2.60 12.84
C THR A 77 -2.33 1.18 12.59
N SER A 78 -2.73 0.85 11.36
CA SER A 78 -3.18 -0.51 10.98
C SER A 78 -2.10 -1.56 11.20
N LEU A 79 -0.84 -1.24 10.97
CA LEU A 79 0.29 -2.15 11.24
C LEU A 79 0.49 -2.35 12.73
N ALA A 80 0.41 -1.27 13.53
CA ALA A 80 0.53 -1.34 14.98
C ALA A 80 -0.57 -2.19 15.61
N ASP A 81 -1.82 -2.07 15.17
CA ASP A 81 -2.97 -2.88 15.62
C ASP A 81 -2.76 -4.38 15.35
N ARG A 82 -1.91 -4.73 14.38
CA ARG A 82 -1.51 -6.10 14.04
C ARG A 82 -0.23 -6.56 14.76
N GLY A 83 0.29 -5.73 15.66
CA GLY A 83 1.51 -6.01 16.40
C GLY A 83 2.79 -5.81 15.58
N ILE A 84 2.70 -5.12 14.43
CA ILE A 84 3.85 -4.85 13.56
C ILE A 84 4.37 -3.46 13.85
N SER A 85 5.57 -3.37 14.40
CA SER A 85 6.14 -2.09 14.86
C SER A 85 7.66 -2.02 14.61
N LYS A 86 8.23 -0.86 14.89
CA LYS A 86 9.69 -0.62 14.87
C LYS A 86 10.38 -1.03 16.15
N VAL A 87 9.63 -1.24 17.21
CA VAL A 87 10.16 -1.49 18.57
C VAL A 87 9.44 -2.68 19.22
N GLY A 88 10.09 -3.28 20.19
CA GLY A 88 9.55 -4.41 20.92
C GLY A 88 9.97 -5.78 20.37
N PRO A 89 9.48 -6.88 20.97
CA PRO A 89 9.94 -8.23 20.66
C PRO A 89 9.62 -8.68 19.23
N ASN A 90 8.55 -8.15 18.64
CA ASN A 90 8.13 -8.48 17.27
C ASN A 90 8.52 -7.40 16.24
N ALA A 91 9.40 -6.46 16.64
CA ALA A 91 9.84 -5.41 15.73
C ALA A 91 10.50 -5.98 14.47
N LEU A 92 10.17 -5.40 13.31
CA LEU A 92 10.86 -5.65 12.07
C LEU A 92 12.16 -4.87 12.02
N LYS A 93 13.24 -5.53 11.66
CA LYS A 93 14.58 -4.94 11.60
C LYS A 93 15.15 -5.02 10.19
N VAL A 94 15.70 -3.92 9.72
CA VAL A 94 16.50 -3.90 8.49
C VAL A 94 17.62 -4.95 8.62
N GLY A 95 17.82 -5.73 7.55
CA GLY A 95 18.74 -6.86 7.53
C GLY A 95 18.08 -8.24 7.74
N GLU A 96 16.81 -8.30 8.13
CA GLU A 96 16.10 -9.58 8.26
C GLU A 96 15.84 -10.20 6.89
N SER A 97 16.01 -11.53 6.83
CA SER A 97 15.57 -12.34 5.68
C SER A 97 14.08 -12.62 5.80
N LEU A 98 13.33 -12.29 4.77
CA LEU A 98 11.87 -12.40 4.73
C LEU A 98 11.40 -13.09 3.44
N HIS A 99 10.30 -13.82 3.55
CA HIS A 99 9.47 -14.19 2.41
C HIS A 99 8.26 -13.24 2.38
N ALA A 100 8.03 -12.59 1.25
CA ALA A 100 6.93 -11.66 1.06
C ALA A 100 5.90 -12.24 0.09
N LYS A 101 4.64 -12.20 0.49
CA LYS A 101 3.47 -12.56 -0.33
C LYS A 101 2.73 -11.27 -0.68
N PHE A 102 2.46 -11.05 -1.97
CA PHE A 102 1.99 -9.74 -2.44
C PHE A 102 1.19 -9.82 -3.74
N ILE A 103 0.46 -8.76 -4.01
CA ILE A 103 -0.22 -8.50 -5.29
C ILE A 103 0.72 -7.64 -6.15
N PRO A 104 1.13 -8.10 -7.35
CA PRO A 104 2.11 -7.40 -8.18
C PRO A 104 1.52 -6.18 -8.89
N ALA A 105 2.37 -5.23 -9.25
CA ALA A 105 2.00 -4.13 -10.13
C ALA A 105 1.66 -4.65 -11.53
N ARG A 106 0.63 -4.06 -12.17
CA ARG A 106 0.16 -4.44 -13.52
C ARG A 106 1.21 -4.22 -14.61
N ASN A 107 2.06 -3.23 -14.45
CA ASN A 107 3.07 -2.86 -15.44
C ASN A 107 4.35 -3.71 -15.35
N GLY A 108 4.41 -4.70 -14.45
CA GLY A 108 5.55 -5.57 -14.27
C GLY A 108 6.75 -4.96 -13.55
N SER A 109 6.65 -3.71 -13.07
CA SER A 109 7.70 -3.10 -12.25
C SER A 109 7.85 -3.84 -10.91
N PRO A 110 9.01 -3.72 -10.22
CA PRO A 110 9.24 -4.37 -8.93
C PRO A 110 8.50 -3.64 -7.79
N LEU A 111 7.19 -3.54 -7.93
CA LEU A 111 6.24 -2.96 -6.98
C LEU A 111 5.17 -3.98 -6.62
N GLY A 112 4.71 -3.95 -5.38
CA GLY A 112 3.65 -4.82 -4.92
C GLY A 112 2.82 -4.20 -3.80
N PHE A 113 1.61 -4.72 -3.62
CA PHE A 113 0.81 -4.50 -2.43
C PHE A 113 1.01 -5.67 -1.48
N LEU A 114 1.62 -5.42 -0.32
CA LEU A 114 2.08 -6.47 0.58
C LEU A 114 0.91 -7.09 1.36
N LYS A 115 0.75 -8.39 1.27
CA LYS A 115 -0.27 -9.16 2.01
C LYS A 115 0.27 -9.69 3.33
N SER A 116 1.37 -10.40 3.27
CA SER A 116 2.02 -10.98 4.45
C SER A 116 3.51 -11.12 4.25
N ILE A 117 4.22 -11.24 5.36
CA ILE A 117 5.62 -11.63 5.40
C ILE A 117 5.78 -12.85 6.31
N THR A 118 6.75 -13.70 5.97
CA THR A 118 7.17 -14.83 6.80
C THR A 118 8.64 -14.64 7.16
N ARG A 119 8.94 -14.67 8.44
CA ARG A 119 10.31 -14.58 8.97
C ARG A 119 11.05 -15.92 8.81
N ALA A 120 12.36 -15.88 8.98
CA ALA A 120 13.20 -17.09 8.92
C ALA A 120 12.83 -18.16 9.96
N ASP A 121 12.24 -17.78 11.09
CA ASP A 121 11.74 -18.70 12.12
C ASP A 121 10.35 -19.28 11.80
N GLY A 122 9.75 -18.95 10.66
CA GLY A 122 8.44 -19.39 10.24
C GLY A 122 7.28 -18.52 10.75
N THR A 123 7.55 -17.47 11.51
CA THR A 123 6.51 -16.54 11.99
C THR A 123 5.88 -15.80 10.81
N VAL A 124 4.57 -15.92 10.66
CA VAL A 124 3.78 -15.21 9.64
C VAL A 124 3.18 -13.95 10.23
N MET A 125 3.39 -12.82 9.57
CA MET A 125 2.82 -11.53 9.92
C MET A 125 1.92 -11.03 8.79
N ASN A 126 0.63 -10.87 9.05
CA ASN A 126 -0.32 -10.35 8.07
C ASN A 126 -0.24 -8.83 8.04
N ILE A 127 0.12 -8.28 6.88
CA ILE A 127 0.35 -6.84 6.69
C ILE A 127 -0.94 -6.14 6.26
N SER A 128 -1.72 -6.76 5.39
CA SER A 128 -3.01 -6.23 4.96
C SER A 128 -4.17 -7.18 5.27
N ALA A 129 -5.33 -6.64 5.52
CA ALA A 129 -6.55 -7.39 5.80
C ALA A 129 -7.26 -7.83 4.52
N GLY A 130 -6.59 -8.50 3.62
CA GLY A 130 -7.23 -9.22 2.53
C GLY A 130 -7.93 -8.40 1.44
N ASN A 131 -8.54 -7.26 1.74
CA ASN A 131 -9.10 -6.35 0.74
C ASN A 131 -8.30 -5.05 0.69
N PRO A 132 -7.61 -4.76 -0.42
CA PRO A 132 -6.84 -3.53 -0.56
C PRO A 132 -7.68 -2.25 -0.64
N ASN A 133 -9.00 -2.37 -0.63
CA ASN A 133 -9.94 -1.24 -0.58
C ASN A 133 -10.53 -1.00 0.83
N ASP A 134 -10.12 -1.78 1.85
CA ASP A 134 -10.49 -1.62 3.25
C ASP A 134 -9.49 -0.73 4.00
#